data_a74e3d270cc004c23d08f0a0b01f3743
#
_entry.id   a74e3d270cc004c23d08f0a0b01f3743
#
_cell.length_a   1.000
_cell.length_b   1.000
_cell.length_c   1.000
_cell.angle_alpha   90.00
_cell.angle_beta   90.00
_cell.angle_gamma   90.00
#
_symmetry.space_group_name_H-M   'P 1'
#
loop_
_entity.id
_entity.type
_entity.pdbx_description
1 polymer ?
#
loop_
_entity_poly.entity_id
_entity_poly.type
_entity_poly.pdbx_seq_one_letter_code
_entity_poly.pdbx_strand_id
1 'polypeptide(L)'
;MKKLYMYQDDRNTDVKQFLLALPDKQKGKFLRQIAMLILPKDTLGRPQVKHFQMDRYRCLYELRDKYQNQRIRIIFAYTSSGKVILLEAFIKDHKRKTDVALAAALEKLRRIETD
;
A
#
# COMPACT_ATOMS: atom_id res chain seq x y z
N MET A 1 13.94 -12.55 2.87
CA MET A 1 12.53 -12.14 2.82
C MET A 1 12.33 -10.86 3.61
N LYS A 2 11.62 -9.90 3.05
CA LYS A 2 11.30 -8.65 3.74
C LYS A 2 10.20 -8.88 4.78
N LYS A 3 10.21 -8.10 5.83
CA LYS A 3 9.13 -8.12 6.83
C LYS A 3 8.00 -7.19 6.40
N LEU A 4 6.76 -7.64 6.62
CA LEU A 4 5.57 -6.88 6.28
C LEU A 4 4.96 -6.24 7.52
N TYR A 5 4.66 -4.96 7.43
CA TYR A 5 3.94 -4.21 8.48
C TYR A 5 2.75 -3.50 7.86
N MET A 6 1.69 -3.38 8.62
CA MET A 6 0.53 -2.56 8.26
C MET A 6 0.42 -1.44 9.28
N TYR A 7 0.43 -0.21 8.80
CA TYR A 7 0.33 0.94 9.69
C TYR A 7 -1.02 0.93 10.43
N GLN A 8 -0.96 1.12 11.73
CA GLN A 8 -2.14 1.23 12.58
C GLN A 8 -1.97 2.45 13.48
N ASP A 9 -3.04 3.24 13.61
CA ASP A 9 -3.10 4.29 14.61
C ASP A 9 -4.52 4.35 15.18
N ASP A 10 -4.72 5.22 16.18
CA ASP A 10 -6.01 5.38 16.86
C ASP A 10 -7.06 6.06 16.00
N ARG A 11 -6.72 6.44 14.77
CA ARG A 11 -7.59 7.17 13.86
C ARG A 11 -7.90 6.31 12.63
N ASN A 12 -8.90 5.56 12.64
CA ASN A 12 -9.71 5.07 11.52
C ASN A 12 -9.07 4.60 10.18
N THR A 13 -7.80 4.67 9.93
CA THR A 13 -7.25 4.17 8.67
C THR A 13 -6.43 2.93 8.92
N ASP A 14 -7.15 1.88 9.21
CA ASP A 14 -6.53 0.58 9.39
C ASP A 14 -6.56 -0.14 8.05
N VAL A 15 -5.39 -0.25 7.43
CA VAL A 15 -5.21 -0.99 6.17
C VAL A 15 -5.71 -2.42 6.35
N LYS A 16 -5.46 -3.03 7.50
CA LYS A 16 -5.91 -4.39 7.79
C LYS A 16 -7.43 -4.50 7.76
N GLN A 17 -8.14 -3.55 8.38
CA GLN A 17 -9.60 -3.56 8.35
C GLN A 17 -10.14 -3.36 6.94
N PHE A 18 -9.52 -2.48 6.17
CA PHE A 18 -9.89 -2.27 4.78
C PHE A 18 -9.77 -3.58 3.98
N LEU A 19 -8.64 -4.28 4.11
CA LEU A 19 -8.40 -5.54 3.42
C LEU A 19 -9.41 -6.61 3.85
N LEU A 20 -9.68 -6.73 5.14
CA LEU A 20 -10.61 -7.72 5.65
C LEU A 20 -12.05 -7.46 5.19
N ALA A 21 -12.41 -6.21 4.91
CA ALA A 21 -13.73 -5.83 4.44
C ALA A 21 -13.93 -6.03 2.93
N LEU A 22 -12.88 -6.32 2.18
CA LEU A 22 -12.99 -6.56 0.74
C LEU A 22 -13.75 -7.87 0.47
N PRO A 23 -14.44 -7.97 -0.69
CA PRO A 23 -14.99 -9.25 -1.12
C PRO A 23 -13.90 -10.32 -1.18
N ASP A 24 -14.25 -11.57 -0.89
CA ASP A 24 -13.28 -12.66 -0.74
C ASP A 24 -12.33 -12.78 -1.93
N LYS A 25 -12.85 -12.63 -3.14
CA LYS A 25 -12.04 -12.74 -4.36
C LYS A 25 -10.95 -11.65 -4.41
N GLN A 26 -11.33 -10.41 -4.10
CA GLN A 26 -10.41 -9.27 -4.07
C GLN A 26 -9.42 -9.39 -2.92
N LYS A 27 -9.91 -9.77 -1.75
CA LYS A 27 -9.07 -10.01 -0.60
C LYS A 27 -7.97 -11.03 -0.92
N GLY A 28 -8.35 -12.17 -1.48
CA GLY A 28 -7.38 -13.20 -1.86
C GLY A 28 -6.35 -12.70 -2.86
N LYS A 29 -6.79 -11.93 -3.85
CA LYS A 29 -5.91 -11.38 -4.87
C LYS A 29 -4.91 -10.39 -4.28
N PHE A 30 -5.36 -9.47 -3.42
CA PHE A 30 -4.47 -8.52 -2.77
C PHE A 30 -3.51 -9.19 -1.81
N LEU A 31 -3.97 -10.17 -1.06
CA LEU A 31 -3.09 -10.89 -0.15
C LEU A 31 -1.97 -11.62 -0.90
N ARG A 32 -2.27 -12.21 -2.06
CA ARG A 32 -1.24 -12.81 -2.89
C ARG A 32 -0.25 -11.78 -3.42
N GLN A 33 -0.73 -10.61 -3.87
CA GLN A 33 0.14 -9.54 -4.36
C GLN A 33 1.01 -8.98 -3.24
N ILE A 34 0.45 -8.80 -2.05
CA ILE A 34 1.21 -8.35 -0.88
C ILE A 34 2.30 -9.35 -0.52
N ALA A 35 1.96 -10.64 -0.55
CA ALA A 35 2.95 -11.69 -0.30
C ALA A 35 4.12 -11.62 -1.28
N MET A 36 3.86 -11.26 -2.54
CA MET A 36 4.92 -11.10 -3.54
C MET A 36 5.84 -9.92 -3.27
N LEU A 37 5.36 -8.88 -2.58
CA LEU A 37 6.18 -7.73 -2.24
C LEU A 37 7.32 -8.07 -1.28
N ILE A 38 7.14 -9.06 -0.44
CA ILE A 38 8.15 -9.46 0.55
C ILE A 38 9.16 -10.48 0.00
N LEU A 39 8.90 -11.04 -1.18
CA LEU A 39 9.81 -12.00 -1.82
C LEU A 39 10.98 -11.28 -2.49
N PRO A 40 12.13 -11.97 -2.71
CA PRO A 40 13.21 -11.42 -3.51
C PRO A 40 12.73 -11.07 -4.92
N LYS A 41 13.37 -10.06 -5.50
CA LYS A 41 12.95 -9.40 -6.74
C LYS A 41 12.69 -10.34 -7.93
N ASP A 42 13.40 -11.44 -8.01
CA ASP A 42 13.39 -12.30 -9.21
C ASP A 42 12.61 -13.61 -9.02
N THR A 43 11.78 -13.71 -7.99
CA THR A 43 11.23 -14.99 -7.61
C THR A 43 9.97 -15.38 -8.38
N LEU A 44 9.07 -14.46 -8.71
CA LEU A 44 7.81 -14.73 -9.41
C LEU A 44 7.33 -13.45 -10.10
N GLY A 45 6.27 -13.58 -10.91
CA GLY A 45 5.64 -12.41 -11.53
C GLY A 45 5.33 -11.31 -10.51
N ARG A 46 5.52 -10.08 -10.92
CA ARG A 46 5.35 -8.94 -10.01
C ARG A 46 3.89 -8.52 -9.90
N PRO A 47 3.45 -8.06 -8.71
CA PRO A 47 2.15 -7.41 -8.60
C PRO A 47 2.14 -6.12 -9.41
N GLN A 48 0.94 -5.59 -9.72
CA GLN A 48 0.83 -4.30 -10.38
C GLN A 48 1.20 -3.19 -9.42
N VAL A 49 2.37 -2.61 -9.59
CA VAL A 49 2.92 -1.59 -8.72
C VAL A 49 3.26 -0.36 -9.54
N LYS A 50 2.83 0.80 -9.03
CA LYS A 50 3.24 2.09 -9.54
C LYS A 50 4.20 2.73 -8.55
N HIS A 51 5.33 3.24 -9.06
CA HIS A 51 6.26 4.05 -8.26
C HIS A 51 5.98 5.52 -8.56
N PHE A 52 5.74 6.32 -7.53
CA PHE A 52 5.47 7.75 -7.71
C PHE A 52 6.75 8.49 -8.05
N GLN A 53 6.70 9.32 -9.11
CA GLN A 53 7.87 10.02 -9.64
C GLN A 53 8.04 11.45 -9.11
N MET A 54 7.02 12.00 -8.50
CA MET A 54 7.11 13.33 -7.87
C MET A 54 8.16 13.30 -6.75
N ASP A 55 9.04 14.29 -6.71
CA ASP A 55 10.13 14.34 -5.72
C ASP A 55 9.64 14.13 -4.29
N ARG A 56 8.52 14.76 -3.96
CA ARG A 56 7.92 14.67 -2.64
C ARG A 56 7.52 13.25 -2.23
N TYR A 57 7.12 12.43 -3.21
CA TYR A 57 6.54 11.10 -2.97
C TYR A 57 7.36 9.95 -3.53
N ARG A 58 8.62 10.18 -3.84
CA ARG A 58 9.49 9.13 -4.43
C ARG A 58 9.70 7.91 -3.55
N CYS A 59 9.51 8.06 -2.25
CA CYS A 59 9.61 6.93 -1.33
C CYS A 59 8.35 6.06 -1.32
N LEU A 60 7.28 6.47 -2.03
CA LEU A 60 6.00 5.81 -2.00
C LEU A 60 5.72 5.03 -3.28
N TYR A 61 5.02 3.92 -3.10
CA TYR A 61 4.56 3.04 -4.16
C TYR A 61 3.07 2.78 -3.99
N GLU A 62 2.41 2.39 -5.06
CA GLU A 62 0.99 2.08 -5.04
C GLU A 62 0.76 0.70 -5.62
N LEU A 63 0.13 -0.16 -4.85
CA LEU A 63 -0.37 -1.45 -5.30
C LEU A 63 -1.77 -1.23 -5.87
N ARG A 64 -2.03 -1.72 -7.07
CA ARG A 64 -3.22 -1.39 -7.84
C ARG A 64 -4.01 -2.63 -8.19
N ASP A 65 -5.32 -2.56 -8.03
CA ASP A 65 -6.22 -3.58 -8.54
C ASP A 65 -7.57 -2.95 -8.88
N LYS A 66 -8.38 -3.71 -9.61
CA LYS A 66 -9.71 -3.29 -10.03
C LYS A 66 -10.70 -4.41 -9.79
N TYR A 67 -11.84 -4.07 -9.21
CA TYR A 67 -12.95 -5.00 -9.03
C TYR A 67 -14.24 -4.37 -9.54
N GLN A 68 -14.83 -4.97 -10.56
CA GLN A 68 -15.96 -4.36 -11.28
C GLN A 68 -15.53 -2.96 -11.73
N ASN A 69 -16.22 -1.91 -11.31
CA ASN A 69 -15.87 -0.53 -11.65
C ASN A 69 -15.08 0.19 -10.55
N GLN A 70 -14.68 -0.52 -9.50
CA GLN A 70 -13.96 0.07 -8.40
C GLN A 70 -12.46 -0.12 -8.56
N ARG A 71 -11.72 0.97 -8.45
CA ARG A 71 -10.25 0.97 -8.46
C ARG A 71 -9.77 0.93 -7.03
N ILE A 72 -9.10 -0.14 -6.65
CA ILE A 72 -8.60 -0.34 -5.29
C ILE A 72 -7.11 -0.03 -5.27
N ARG A 73 -6.67 0.75 -4.29
CA ARG A 73 -5.28 1.21 -4.16
C ARG A 73 -4.76 1.00 -2.76
N ILE A 74 -3.50 0.57 -2.66
CA ILE A 74 -2.78 0.50 -1.38
C ILE A 74 -1.45 1.20 -1.57
N ILE A 75 -1.19 2.24 -0.77
CA ILE A 75 0.08 2.96 -0.80
C ILE A 75 1.01 2.33 0.23
N PHE A 76 2.23 2.04 -0.18
CA PHE A 76 3.21 1.38 0.66
C PHE A 76 4.61 1.95 0.42
N ALA A 77 5.54 1.61 1.30
CA ALA A 77 6.93 1.99 1.20
C ALA A 77 7.85 0.83 1.57
N TYR A 78 9.05 0.84 1.00
CA TYR A 78 10.15 -0.01 1.44
C TYR A 78 11.04 0.80 2.37
N THR A 79 11.52 0.18 3.43
CA THR A 79 12.48 0.83 4.34
C THR A 79 13.88 0.32 4.09
N SER A 80 14.88 1.10 4.52
CA SER A 80 16.28 0.70 4.43
C SER A 80 16.60 -0.56 5.25
N SER A 81 15.78 -0.85 6.25
CA SER A 81 15.94 -2.05 7.08
C SER A 81 15.27 -3.29 6.49
N GLY A 82 14.79 -3.23 5.25
CA GLY A 82 14.19 -4.38 4.58
C GLY A 82 12.75 -4.68 4.96
N LYS A 83 12.00 -3.65 5.30
CA LYS A 83 10.58 -3.77 5.63
C LYS A 83 9.71 -3.25 4.50
N VAL A 84 8.52 -3.83 4.34
CA VAL A 84 7.44 -3.29 3.50
C VAL A 84 6.36 -2.81 4.46
N ILE A 85 5.98 -1.53 4.34
CA ILE A 85 4.97 -0.94 5.21
C ILE A 85 3.79 -0.50 4.38
N LEU A 86 2.62 -1.07 4.64
CA LEU A 86 1.36 -0.65 4.02
C LEU A 86 0.82 0.53 4.82
N LEU A 87 0.63 1.68 4.16
CA LEU A 87 0.36 2.96 4.83
C LEU A 87 -1.07 3.42 4.68
N GLU A 88 -1.63 3.32 3.47
CA GLU A 88 -2.99 3.76 3.16
C GLU A 88 -3.66 2.78 2.22
N ALA A 89 -4.96 2.56 2.41
CA ALA A 89 -5.76 1.75 1.50
C ALA A 89 -7.07 2.49 1.22
N PHE A 90 -7.48 2.55 -0.04
CA PHE A 90 -8.65 3.32 -0.42
C PHE A 90 -9.22 2.85 -1.75
N ILE A 91 -10.48 3.24 -2.00
CA ILE A 91 -11.11 3.08 -3.30
C ILE A 91 -10.96 4.41 -4.03
N LYS A 92 -10.32 4.38 -5.20
CA LYS A 92 -10.06 5.58 -5.99
C LYS A 92 -11.25 5.86 -6.88
N ASP A 93 -12.01 6.90 -6.56
CA ASP A 93 -13.14 7.36 -7.35
C ASP A 93 -12.80 8.62 -8.16
N HIS A 94 -11.75 9.36 -7.77
CA HIS A 94 -11.25 10.52 -8.51
C HIS A 94 -9.78 10.78 -8.14
N LYS A 95 -9.11 11.61 -8.96
CA LYS A 95 -7.68 11.90 -8.82
C LYS A 95 -7.32 12.52 -7.46
N ARG A 96 -8.17 13.39 -6.94
CA ARG A 96 -7.93 14.09 -5.68
C ARG A 96 -7.76 13.14 -4.50
N LYS A 97 -8.44 12.00 -4.54
CA LYS A 97 -8.32 10.99 -3.50
C LYS A 97 -6.91 10.43 -3.38
N THR A 98 -6.24 10.23 -4.52
CA THR A 98 -4.85 9.81 -4.52
C THR A 98 -3.95 10.86 -3.89
N ASP A 99 -4.15 12.13 -4.21
CA ASP A 99 -3.34 13.22 -3.64
C ASP A 99 -3.48 13.28 -2.12
N VAL A 100 -4.70 13.16 -1.60
CA VAL A 100 -4.96 13.13 -0.16
C VAL A 100 -4.30 11.92 0.48
N ALA A 101 -4.42 10.75 -0.15
CA ALA A 101 -3.84 9.52 0.38
C ALA A 101 -2.31 9.55 0.38
N LEU A 102 -1.69 10.15 -0.63
CA LEU A 102 -0.22 10.31 -0.69
C LEU A 102 0.28 11.19 0.46
N ALA A 103 -0.39 12.30 0.72
CA ALA A 103 0.00 13.20 1.81
C ALA A 103 -0.13 12.48 3.17
N ALA A 104 -1.22 11.76 3.37
CA ALA A 104 -1.44 10.99 4.60
C ALA A 104 -0.39 9.89 4.78
N ALA A 105 -0.08 9.17 3.69
CA ALA A 105 0.91 8.10 3.72
C ALA A 105 2.30 8.63 4.07
N LEU A 106 2.68 9.76 3.49
CA LEU A 106 3.98 10.37 3.76
C LEU A 106 4.12 10.78 5.23
N GLU A 107 3.06 11.35 5.79
CA GLU A 107 3.05 11.72 7.21
C GLU A 107 3.19 10.48 8.12
N LYS A 108 2.48 9.40 7.81
CA LYS A 108 2.59 8.14 8.54
C LYS A 108 4.00 7.58 8.47
N LEU A 109 4.61 7.61 7.30
CA LEU A 109 5.97 7.13 7.12
C LEU A 109 6.96 7.93 7.96
N ARG A 110 6.80 9.25 8.01
CA ARG A 110 7.63 10.13 8.85
C ARG A 110 7.50 9.80 10.33
N ARG A 111 6.31 9.50 10.80
CA ARG A 111 6.09 9.08 12.19
C ARG A 111 6.84 7.80 12.52
N ILE A 112 6.85 6.85 11.61
CA ILE A 112 7.58 5.59 11.79
C ILE A 112 9.08 5.84 11.86
N GLU A 113 9.61 6.71 11.01
CA GLU A 113 11.02 7.00 10.94
C GLU A 113 11.54 7.82 12.14
N THR A 114 10.66 8.58 12.80
CA THR A 114 11.04 9.38 13.96
C THR A 114 10.89 8.64 15.29
N ASP A 115 10.19 7.52 15.27
CA ASP A 115 10.07 6.67 16.45
C ASP A 115 11.23 5.66 16.48
#